data_96d4a59720615a71ff85a4e906b28462
#
_entry.id   96d4a59720615a71ff85a4e906b28462
#
_cell.length_a   1.000
_cell.length_b   1.000
_cell.length_c   1.000
_cell.angle_alpha   90.00
_cell.angle_beta   90.00
_cell.angle_gamma   90.00
#
_symmetry.space_group_name_H-M   'P 1'
#
loop_
_entity.id
_entity.type
_entity.pdbx_description
1 polymer ?
#
loop_
_entity_poly.entity_id
_entity_poly.type
_entity_poly.pdbx_seq_one_letter_code
_entity_poly.pdbx_strand_id
1 'polypeptide(L)'
;MEADVNVEREAQMLRAAQLYYYDNLTQGAIADRLNCTRWTVGRLLEEARESGIVTISVNHPRARIPKLEKALVKTFGLTDAIVVKRQSSAEGALNLVASMAADYVTEMRPVPQSMGIAWGRTLTAVARAMPESWTYGLQVYQTYGGLTRSNDDVVADSIGLMARRGRGVGHMLPAPAIVSDVDLGRRLRRERSVADTLSAAPSSDMLIFSPGVLEVGSVLVRSGFLTERGLSRLQEMGAVTDIFSRFLDCDGNPVSHELEERTIAISLDSVRKAKMSIAVAAGAVKAVPLYVALKSKLANVAIIDEVLAEAVLEQTECQ
;
A
#
# COMPACT_ATOMS: atom_id res chain seq x y z
N MET A 1 -12.69 -11.59 -49.03
CA MET A 1 -11.33 -12.17 -48.92
C MET A 1 -10.69 -11.89 -47.57
N GLU A 2 -10.52 -10.65 -47.10
CA GLU A 2 -9.98 -10.38 -45.73
C GLU A 2 -10.95 -10.83 -44.60
N ALA A 3 -12.26 -10.68 -44.77
CA ALA A 3 -13.27 -11.11 -43.78
C ALA A 3 -13.30 -12.63 -43.62
N ASP A 4 -13.14 -13.39 -44.69
CA ASP A 4 -13.15 -14.87 -44.67
C ASP A 4 -11.88 -15.42 -43.98
N VAL A 5 -10.72 -14.78 -44.15
CA VAL A 5 -9.46 -15.17 -43.51
C VAL A 5 -9.54 -14.96 -42.00
N ASN A 6 -10.22 -13.91 -41.54
CA ASN A 6 -10.38 -13.62 -40.12
C ASN A 6 -11.32 -14.65 -39.44
N VAL A 7 -12.40 -15.02 -40.07
CA VAL A 7 -13.34 -16.04 -39.57
C VAL A 7 -12.67 -17.43 -39.48
N GLU A 8 -11.87 -17.80 -40.45
CA GLU A 8 -11.15 -19.07 -40.42
C GLU A 8 -10.05 -19.08 -39.32
N ARG A 9 -9.36 -17.94 -39.11
CA ARG A 9 -8.38 -17.80 -38.02
C ARG A 9 -9.03 -17.89 -36.65
N GLU A 10 -10.18 -17.24 -36.45
CA GLU A 10 -10.96 -17.32 -35.23
C GLU A 10 -11.45 -18.75 -34.93
N ALA A 11 -11.90 -19.46 -35.92
CA ALA A 11 -12.30 -20.87 -35.79
C ALA A 11 -11.10 -21.76 -35.38
N GLN A 12 -9.91 -21.51 -35.92
CA GLN A 12 -8.68 -22.22 -35.53
C GLN A 12 -8.29 -21.92 -34.08
N MET A 13 -8.35 -20.65 -33.65
CA MET A 13 -8.11 -20.23 -32.27
C MET A 13 -9.06 -20.92 -31.30
N LEU A 14 -10.36 -20.89 -31.58
CA LEU A 14 -11.41 -21.57 -30.81
C LEU A 14 -11.13 -23.06 -30.68
N ARG A 15 -10.83 -23.73 -31.82
CA ARG A 15 -10.58 -25.17 -31.84
C ARG A 15 -9.32 -25.54 -31.05
N ALA A 16 -8.24 -24.81 -31.21
CA ALA A 16 -7.01 -25.03 -30.44
C ALA A 16 -7.26 -24.85 -28.94
N ALA A 17 -7.99 -23.81 -28.54
CA ALA A 17 -8.37 -23.54 -27.17
C ALA A 17 -9.21 -24.66 -26.56
N GLN A 18 -10.22 -25.17 -27.27
CA GLN A 18 -11.06 -26.30 -26.82
C GLN A 18 -10.22 -27.55 -26.56
N LEU A 19 -9.36 -27.92 -27.51
CA LEU A 19 -8.48 -29.09 -27.37
C LEU A 19 -7.50 -28.94 -26.20
N TYR A 20 -7.01 -27.73 -25.92
CA TYR A 20 -6.07 -27.47 -24.85
C TYR A 20 -6.73 -27.41 -23.48
N TYR A 21 -7.79 -26.61 -23.32
CA TYR A 21 -8.39 -26.32 -22.02
C TYR A 21 -9.49 -27.30 -21.60
N TYR A 22 -10.24 -27.89 -22.56
CA TYR A 22 -11.28 -28.84 -22.22
C TYR A 22 -10.83 -30.28 -22.38
N ASP A 23 -10.11 -30.61 -23.47
CA ASP A 23 -9.66 -31.98 -23.73
C ASP A 23 -8.28 -32.28 -23.09
N ASN A 24 -7.63 -31.27 -22.47
CA ASN A 24 -6.30 -31.36 -21.80
C ASN A 24 -5.20 -31.95 -22.71
N LEU A 25 -5.26 -31.70 -24.00
CA LEU A 25 -4.23 -32.17 -24.92
C LEU A 25 -2.98 -31.30 -24.87
N THR A 26 -1.83 -31.91 -25.07
CA THR A 26 -0.58 -31.16 -25.19
C THR A 26 -0.52 -30.39 -26.52
N GLN A 27 0.22 -29.28 -26.57
CA GLN A 27 0.40 -28.51 -27.81
C GLN A 27 0.93 -29.38 -28.99
N GLY A 28 1.71 -30.41 -28.72
CA GLY A 28 2.17 -31.38 -29.71
C GLY A 28 1.03 -32.21 -30.27
N ALA A 29 0.22 -32.81 -29.39
CA ALA A 29 -0.97 -33.60 -29.83
C ALA A 29 -2.02 -32.75 -30.56
N ILE A 30 -2.14 -31.46 -30.18
CA ILE A 30 -3.03 -30.52 -30.91
C ILE A 30 -2.42 -30.20 -32.29
N ALA A 31 -1.10 -30.03 -32.39
CA ALA A 31 -0.44 -29.80 -33.68
C ALA A 31 -0.68 -30.95 -34.67
N ASP A 32 -0.52 -32.18 -34.20
CA ASP A 32 -0.81 -33.37 -35.03
C ASP A 32 -2.27 -33.41 -35.45
N ARG A 33 -3.19 -33.08 -34.55
CA ARG A 33 -4.66 -33.13 -34.82
C ARG A 33 -5.15 -32.02 -35.74
N LEU A 34 -4.52 -30.86 -35.71
CA LEU A 34 -4.80 -29.68 -36.54
C LEU A 34 -3.92 -29.61 -37.80
N ASN A 35 -3.03 -30.60 -38.00
CA ASN A 35 -2.08 -30.66 -39.10
C ASN A 35 -1.26 -29.36 -39.23
N CYS A 36 -0.72 -28.90 -38.11
CA CYS A 36 0.10 -27.69 -38.05
C CYS A 36 1.32 -27.89 -37.14
N THR A 37 2.14 -26.87 -36.94
CA THR A 37 3.30 -26.96 -36.04
C THR A 37 2.93 -26.66 -34.58
N ARG A 38 3.69 -27.23 -33.63
CA ARG A 38 3.54 -26.89 -32.20
C ARG A 38 3.66 -25.37 -31.95
N TRP A 39 4.52 -24.68 -32.71
CA TRP A 39 4.66 -23.24 -32.63
C TRP A 39 3.39 -22.50 -33.06
N THR A 40 2.73 -23.00 -34.15
CA THR A 40 1.43 -22.47 -34.61
C THR A 40 0.35 -22.62 -33.54
N VAL A 41 0.28 -23.76 -32.84
CA VAL A 41 -0.65 -23.98 -31.73
C VAL A 41 -0.39 -22.98 -30.58
N GLY A 42 0.88 -22.77 -30.23
CA GLY A 42 1.25 -21.78 -29.20
C GLY A 42 0.72 -20.37 -29.56
N ARG A 43 0.90 -19.94 -30.80
CA ARG A 43 0.40 -18.65 -31.31
C ARG A 43 -1.14 -18.59 -31.30
N LEU A 44 -1.83 -19.64 -31.73
CA LEU A 44 -3.29 -19.69 -31.71
C LEU A 44 -3.85 -19.55 -30.30
N LEU A 45 -3.21 -20.17 -29.30
CA LEU A 45 -3.61 -20.07 -27.89
C LEU A 45 -3.33 -18.67 -27.31
N GLU A 46 -2.27 -18.01 -27.75
CA GLU A 46 -1.93 -16.65 -27.35
C GLU A 46 -2.91 -15.63 -27.95
N GLU A 47 -3.13 -15.70 -29.26
CA GLU A 47 -4.13 -14.90 -29.99
C GLU A 47 -5.54 -15.10 -29.42
N ALA A 48 -5.91 -16.33 -29.04
CA ALA A 48 -7.20 -16.63 -28.40
C ALA A 48 -7.36 -15.95 -27.03
N ARG A 49 -6.28 -15.75 -26.29
CA ARG A 49 -6.28 -14.97 -25.03
C ARG A 49 -6.35 -13.47 -25.29
N GLU A 50 -5.61 -12.98 -26.25
CA GLU A 50 -5.61 -11.56 -26.63
C GLU A 50 -6.94 -11.10 -27.20
N SER A 51 -7.61 -11.95 -28.01
CA SER A 51 -8.93 -11.68 -28.60
C SER A 51 -10.10 -11.90 -27.64
N GLY A 52 -9.85 -12.46 -26.43
CA GLY A 52 -10.90 -12.73 -25.45
C GLY A 52 -11.69 -14.03 -25.68
N ILE A 53 -11.36 -14.85 -26.70
CA ILE A 53 -11.93 -16.19 -26.92
C ILE A 53 -11.64 -17.09 -25.70
N VAL A 54 -10.47 -16.90 -25.07
CA VAL A 54 -10.09 -17.58 -23.83
C VAL A 54 -9.90 -16.55 -22.73
N THR A 55 -10.70 -16.68 -21.68
CA THR A 55 -10.53 -15.90 -20.44
C THR A 55 -10.10 -16.83 -19.32
N ILE A 56 -8.90 -16.59 -18.77
CA ILE A 56 -8.39 -17.34 -17.61
C ILE A 56 -8.68 -16.54 -16.35
N SER A 57 -9.42 -17.13 -15.42
CA SER A 57 -9.71 -16.55 -14.11
C SER A 57 -9.05 -17.38 -13.01
N VAL A 58 -8.22 -16.74 -12.21
CA VAL A 58 -7.63 -17.35 -11.00
C VAL A 58 -8.48 -16.96 -9.80
N ASN A 59 -9.27 -17.91 -9.30
CA ASN A 59 -10.20 -17.72 -8.18
C ASN A 59 -9.58 -18.24 -6.88
N HIS A 60 -8.65 -17.46 -6.33
CA HIS A 60 -8.07 -17.70 -5.02
C HIS A 60 -8.16 -16.40 -4.19
N PRO A 61 -8.44 -16.46 -2.86
CA PRO A 61 -8.52 -15.25 -2.03
C PRO A 61 -7.26 -14.37 -2.12
N ARG A 62 -6.08 -14.97 -2.25
CA ARG A 62 -4.79 -14.28 -2.43
C ARG A 62 -4.43 -13.98 -3.89
N ALA A 63 -5.35 -14.15 -4.86
CA ALA A 63 -5.06 -13.81 -6.24
C ALA A 63 -4.89 -12.28 -6.38
N ARG A 64 -3.80 -11.87 -7.00
CA ARG A 64 -3.51 -10.48 -7.38
C ARG A 64 -4.30 -10.09 -8.63
N ILE A 65 -4.42 -8.78 -8.88
CA ILE A 65 -5.10 -8.24 -10.07
C ILE A 65 -4.08 -7.47 -10.94
N PRO A 66 -3.33 -8.18 -11.80
CA PRO A 66 -2.21 -7.60 -12.54
C PRO A 66 -2.59 -6.41 -13.43
N LYS A 67 -3.85 -6.35 -13.91
CA LYS A 67 -4.34 -5.23 -14.72
C LYS A 67 -4.35 -3.93 -13.91
N LEU A 68 -4.86 -3.95 -12.69
CA LEU A 68 -4.90 -2.78 -11.80
C LEU A 68 -3.50 -2.42 -11.30
N GLU A 69 -2.68 -3.42 -10.98
CA GLU A 69 -1.28 -3.20 -10.57
C GLU A 69 -0.49 -2.44 -11.65
N LYS A 70 -0.56 -2.90 -12.90
CA LYS A 70 0.10 -2.23 -14.04
C LYS A 70 -0.44 -0.82 -14.26
N ALA A 71 -1.75 -0.61 -14.11
CA ALA A 71 -2.36 0.70 -14.24
C ALA A 71 -1.84 1.66 -13.16
N LEU A 72 -1.80 1.25 -11.90
CA LEU A 72 -1.26 2.06 -10.78
C LEU A 72 0.21 2.40 -10.99
N VAL A 73 1.05 1.40 -11.33
CA VAL A 73 2.47 1.61 -11.63
C VAL A 73 2.65 2.65 -12.73
N LYS A 74 1.89 2.53 -13.83
CA LYS A 74 1.97 3.45 -14.98
C LYS A 74 1.49 4.86 -14.61
N THR A 75 0.35 4.97 -13.92
CA THR A 75 -0.28 6.27 -13.60
C THR A 75 0.55 7.07 -12.60
N PHE A 76 1.03 6.42 -11.54
CA PHE A 76 1.73 7.11 -10.46
C PHE A 76 3.25 6.96 -10.52
N GLY A 77 3.79 6.18 -11.44
CA GLY A 77 5.23 5.91 -11.55
C GLY A 77 5.78 5.15 -10.37
N LEU A 78 5.02 4.15 -9.86
CA LEU A 78 5.43 3.33 -8.73
C LEU A 78 6.52 2.34 -9.13
N THR A 79 7.30 1.92 -8.14
CA THR A 79 8.25 0.80 -8.30
C THR A 79 7.49 -0.53 -8.36
N ASP A 80 6.42 -0.68 -7.57
CA ASP A 80 5.58 -1.87 -7.56
C ASP A 80 4.17 -1.56 -7.01
N ALA A 81 3.20 -2.41 -7.35
CA ALA A 81 1.87 -2.37 -6.78
C ALA A 81 1.35 -3.80 -6.59
N ILE A 82 0.68 -4.04 -5.46
CA ILE A 82 -0.04 -5.28 -5.17
C ILE A 82 -1.51 -4.93 -4.96
N VAL A 83 -2.37 -5.52 -5.78
CA VAL A 83 -3.82 -5.35 -5.67
C VAL A 83 -4.46 -6.70 -5.39
N VAL A 84 -5.09 -6.83 -4.22
CA VAL A 84 -5.81 -8.05 -3.82
C VAL A 84 -7.29 -7.96 -4.18
N LYS A 85 -7.92 -9.10 -4.42
CA LYS A 85 -9.33 -9.16 -4.76
C LYS A 85 -10.22 -8.61 -3.65
N ARG A 86 -11.33 -7.99 -4.06
CA ARG A 86 -12.42 -7.53 -3.20
C ARG A 86 -12.84 -8.59 -2.20
N GLN A 87 -13.06 -8.17 -0.97
CA GLN A 87 -13.59 -8.99 0.11
C GLN A 87 -15.02 -8.58 0.46
N SER A 88 -15.76 -9.48 1.10
CA SER A 88 -17.15 -9.24 1.51
C SER A 88 -17.29 -8.28 2.70
N SER A 89 -16.21 -8.03 3.44
CA SER A 89 -16.21 -7.14 4.59
C SER A 89 -14.95 -6.27 4.64
N ALA A 90 -15.06 -5.10 5.26
CA ALA A 90 -13.93 -4.18 5.46
C ALA A 90 -12.80 -4.80 6.30
N GLU A 91 -13.16 -5.62 7.30
CA GLU A 91 -12.18 -6.33 8.11
C GLU A 91 -11.47 -7.42 7.30
N GLY A 92 -12.19 -8.17 6.46
CA GLY A 92 -11.61 -9.15 5.54
C GLY A 92 -10.65 -8.50 4.56
N ALA A 93 -11.02 -7.34 3.99
CA ALA A 93 -10.15 -6.57 3.10
C ALA A 93 -8.87 -6.11 3.82
N LEU A 94 -8.99 -5.54 5.02
CA LEU A 94 -7.86 -5.14 5.83
C LEU A 94 -6.92 -6.30 6.15
N ASN A 95 -7.47 -7.45 6.59
CA ASN A 95 -6.67 -8.62 6.95
C ASN A 95 -5.95 -9.22 5.74
N LEU A 96 -6.59 -9.26 4.57
CA LEU A 96 -5.97 -9.76 3.34
C LEU A 96 -4.85 -8.82 2.87
N VAL A 97 -5.09 -7.51 2.82
CA VAL A 97 -4.08 -6.50 2.46
C VAL A 97 -2.90 -6.55 3.43
N ALA A 98 -3.16 -6.68 4.75
CA ALA A 98 -2.12 -6.82 5.76
C ALA A 98 -1.28 -8.10 5.59
N SER A 99 -1.91 -9.22 5.27
CA SER A 99 -1.22 -10.48 4.97
C SER A 99 -0.33 -10.35 3.72
N MET A 100 -0.84 -9.72 2.66
CA MET A 100 -0.05 -9.50 1.45
C MET A 100 1.11 -8.53 1.66
N ALA A 101 0.94 -7.53 2.53
CA ALA A 101 2.04 -6.64 2.93
C ALA A 101 3.12 -7.40 3.72
N ALA A 102 2.72 -8.32 4.61
CA ALA A 102 3.64 -9.18 5.33
C ALA A 102 4.40 -10.12 4.39
N ASP A 103 3.70 -10.77 3.46
CA ASP A 103 4.32 -11.63 2.43
C ASP A 103 5.33 -10.82 1.58
N TYR A 104 4.93 -9.65 1.10
CA TYR A 104 5.79 -8.76 0.30
C TYR A 104 7.10 -8.43 1.02
N VAL A 105 7.00 -8.02 2.29
CA VAL A 105 8.18 -7.66 3.11
C VAL A 105 9.08 -8.87 3.35
N THR A 106 8.52 -10.04 3.65
CA THR A 106 9.30 -11.24 3.97
C THR A 106 9.94 -11.90 2.76
N GLU A 107 9.36 -11.69 1.57
CA GLU A 107 9.90 -12.18 0.28
C GLU A 107 10.98 -11.27 -0.31
N MET A 108 11.15 -10.05 0.20
CA MET A 108 12.18 -9.12 -0.29
C MET A 108 13.58 -9.70 -0.20
N ARG A 109 14.40 -9.40 -1.22
CA ARG A 109 15.83 -9.74 -1.24
C ARG A 109 16.65 -8.53 -1.70
N PRO A 110 17.65 -8.11 -0.92
CA PRO A 110 18.04 -8.64 0.39
C PRO A 110 16.94 -8.46 1.45
N VAL A 111 16.94 -9.31 2.48
CA VAL A 111 15.99 -9.22 3.59
C VAL A 111 16.19 -7.90 4.33
N PRO A 112 15.15 -7.09 4.54
CA PRO A 112 15.28 -5.82 5.28
C PRO A 112 15.78 -6.04 6.71
N GLN A 113 16.74 -5.23 7.14
CA GLN A 113 17.26 -5.24 8.50
C GLN A 113 16.76 -4.04 9.33
N SER A 114 16.19 -3.05 8.67
CA SER A 114 15.64 -1.85 9.30
C SER A 114 14.36 -1.39 8.62
N MET A 115 13.43 -0.83 9.40
CA MET A 115 12.21 -0.22 8.87
C MET A 115 11.74 0.96 9.72
N GLY A 116 11.28 2.01 9.06
CA GLY A 116 10.46 3.03 9.67
C GLY A 116 8.98 2.65 9.53
N ILE A 117 8.25 2.61 10.64
CA ILE A 117 6.85 2.21 10.65
C ILE A 117 5.96 3.30 11.25
N ALA A 118 4.86 3.60 10.56
CA ALA A 118 3.75 4.33 11.15
C ALA A 118 2.98 3.43 12.13
N TRP A 119 2.19 3.99 13.00
CA TRP A 119 1.31 3.24 13.88
C TRP A 119 -0.17 3.39 13.47
N GLY A 120 -1.01 2.47 13.92
CA GLY A 120 -2.44 2.48 13.64
C GLY A 120 -2.98 1.10 13.28
N ARG A 121 -4.30 0.99 13.16
CA ARG A 121 -5.01 -0.30 12.92
C ARG A 121 -4.42 -1.11 11.75
N THR A 122 -4.12 -0.44 10.65
CA THR A 122 -3.57 -1.11 9.45
C THR A 122 -2.18 -1.69 9.74
N LEU A 123 -1.31 -0.91 10.37
CA LEU A 123 0.06 -1.37 10.66
C LEU A 123 0.10 -2.41 11.78
N THR A 124 -0.82 -2.33 12.75
CA THR A 124 -1.01 -3.42 13.74
C THR A 124 -1.46 -4.71 13.05
N ALA A 125 -2.37 -4.64 12.06
CA ALA A 125 -2.78 -5.81 11.28
C ALA A 125 -1.61 -6.40 10.48
N VAL A 126 -0.79 -5.56 9.85
CA VAL A 126 0.44 -6.00 9.16
C VAL A 126 1.39 -6.67 10.15
N ALA A 127 1.67 -6.05 11.31
CA ALA A 127 2.56 -6.63 12.31
C ALA A 127 2.05 -7.98 12.84
N ARG A 128 0.72 -8.14 12.98
CA ARG A 128 0.10 -9.43 13.37
C ARG A 128 0.25 -10.49 12.28
N ALA A 129 0.19 -10.10 11.01
CA ALA A 129 0.32 -10.98 9.86
C ALA A 129 1.78 -11.42 9.59
N MET A 130 2.78 -10.70 10.12
CA MET A 130 4.19 -11.06 9.96
C MET A 130 4.47 -12.43 10.59
N PRO A 131 5.15 -13.34 9.88
CA PRO A 131 5.58 -14.62 10.47
C PRO A 131 6.50 -14.41 11.67
N GLU A 132 6.46 -15.34 12.62
CA GLU A 132 7.40 -15.31 13.74
C GLU A 132 8.82 -15.60 13.26
N SER A 133 9.77 -14.78 13.75
CA SER A 133 11.19 -14.97 13.43
C SER A 133 11.51 -14.96 11.92
N TRP A 134 10.78 -14.14 11.15
CA TRP A 134 10.97 -14.02 9.70
C TRP A 134 12.34 -13.41 9.31
N THR A 135 12.94 -12.65 10.21
CA THR A 135 14.32 -12.16 10.13
C THR A 135 14.93 -12.15 11.53
N TYR A 136 16.16 -11.67 11.67
CA TYR A 136 16.85 -11.59 12.95
C TYR A 136 17.53 -10.24 13.13
N GLY A 137 17.31 -9.60 14.29
CA GLY A 137 17.94 -8.32 14.63
C GLY A 137 17.30 -7.10 13.99
N LEU A 138 16.03 -7.20 13.52
CA LEU A 138 15.31 -6.12 12.87
C LEU A 138 15.28 -4.84 13.71
N GLN A 139 15.69 -3.71 13.13
CA GLN A 139 15.57 -2.39 13.75
C GLN A 139 14.28 -1.72 13.28
N VAL A 140 13.34 -1.47 14.18
CA VAL A 140 12.02 -0.87 13.85
C VAL A 140 11.94 0.51 14.48
N TYR A 141 11.84 1.55 13.65
CA TYR A 141 11.80 2.94 14.08
C TYR A 141 10.40 3.53 13.94
N GLN A 142 9.92 4.14 15.00
CA GLN A 142 8.67 4.92 14.95
C GLN A 142 8.88 6.19 14.11
N THR A 143 7.96 6.46 13.18
CA THR A 143 8.11 7.57 12.21
C THR A 143 7.54 8.90 12.68
N TYR A 144 6.64 8.90 13.66
CA TYR A 144 6.06 10.11 14.27
C TYR A 144 5.61 9.83 15.69
N GLY A 145 5.49 10.89 16.49
CA GLY A 145 5.16 10.81 17.92
C GLY A 145 3.85 10.08 18.22
N GLY A 146 3.68 9.66 19.47
CA GLY A 146 2.51 8.93 19.93
C GLY A 146 1.33 9.83 20.28
N LEU A 147 0.17 9.21 20.49
CA LEU A 147 -1.01 9.84 21.09
C LEU A 147 -0.95 9.64 22.60
N THR A 148 -1.23 10.70 23.37
CA THR A 148 -1.16 10.69 24.85
C THR A 148 -2.41 10.07 25.52
N ARG A 149 -3.48 9.84 24.75
CA ARG A 149 -4.74 9.25 25.22
C ARG A 149 -5.25 8.26 24.19
N SER A 150 -4.95 7.00 24.39
CA SER A 150 -5.56 5.88 23.66
C SER A 150 -5.84 4.79 24.68
N ASN A 151 -7.05 4.26 24.72
CA ASN A 151 -7.37 3.07 25.51
C ASN A 151 -6.73 1.81 24.91
N ASP A 152 -6.33 1.92 23.64
CA ASP A 152 -5.60 0.87 22.92
C ASP A 152 -4.15 1.34 22.74
N ASP A 153 -3.21 0.54 23.16
CA ASP A 153 -1.78 0.83 23.03
C ASP A 153 -1.28 0.58 21.59
N VAL A 154 -2.01 1.18 20.61
CA VAL A 154 -1.86 0.94 19.17
C VAL A 154 -0.44 1.27 18.68
N VAL A 155 0.23 2.22 19.35
CA VAL A 155 1.61 2.60 19.02
C VAL A 155 2.57 1.49 19.44
N ALA A 156 2.51 1.09 20.70
CA ALA A 156 3.34 0.01 21.24
C ALA A 156 3.05 -1.33 20.55
N ASP A 157 1.77 -1.60 20.25
CA ASP A 157 1.36 -2.79 19.53
C ASP A 157 1.95 -2.86 18.12
N SER A 158 1.92 -1.78 17.34
CA SER A 158 2.45 -1.80 15.97
C SER A 158 3.96 -1.98 15.95
N ILE A 159 4.70 -1.16 16.70
CA ILE A 159 6.17 -1.11 16.66
C ILE A 159 6.78 -2.27 17.43
N GLY A 160 6.28 -2.52 18.66
CA GLY A 160 6.78 -3.58 19.51
C GLY A 160 6.49 -4.97 18.94
N LEU A 161 5.32 -5.20 18.33
CA LEU A 161 5.01 -6.47 17.70
C LEU A 161 5.86 -6.70 16.44
N MET A 162 6.00 -5.68 15.59
CA MET A 162 6.86 -5.77 14.40
C MET A 162 8.30 -6.13 14.77
N ALA A 163 8.86 -5.47 15.79
CA ALA A 163 10.21 -5.75 16.29
C ALA A 163 10.31 -7.20 16.82
N ARG A 164 9.35 -7.65 17.63
CA ARG A 164 9.33 -9.04 18.15
C ARG A 164 9.27 -10.08 17.03
N ARG A 165 8.43 -9.85 15.99
CA ARG A 165 8.34 -10.74 14.83
C ARG A 165 9.67 -10.88 14.07
N GLY A 166 10.47 -9.80 14.02
CA GLY A 166 11.81 -9.78 13.42
C GLY A 166 12.95 -10.07 14.40
N ARG A 167 12.66 -10.59 15.61
CA ARG A 167 13.64 -10.81 16.68
C ARG A 167 14.60 -9.63 16.87
N GLY A 168 14.05 -8.44 16.86
CA GLY A 168 14.79 -7.18 16.84
C GLY A 168 14.37 -6.22 17.93
N VAL A 169 14.65 -4.93 17.70
CA VAL A 169 14.45 -3.85 18.64
C VAL A 169 13.52 -2.78 18.06
N GLY A 170 12.53 -2.35 18.85
CA GLY A 170 11.67 -1.21 18.53
C GLY A 170 12.21 0.07 19.14
N HIS A 171 12.47 1.06 18.31
CA HIS A 171 12.90 2.40 18.70
C HIS A 171 11.68 3.33 18.73
N MET A 172 11.13 3.48 19.92
CA MET A 172 9.99 4.36 20.16
C MET A 172 10.43 5.83 20.10
N LEU A 173 9.52 6.69 19.59
CA LEU A 173 9.72 8.13 19.60
C LEU A 173 9.12 8.73 20.88
N PRO A 174 9.94 9.17 21.88
CA PRO A 174 9.44 9.59 23.18
C PRO A 174 8.90 11.03 23.14
N ALA A 175 7.93 11.28 22.27
CA ALA A 175 7.30 12.58 22.10
C ALA A 175 5.84 12.42 21.64
N PRO A 176 4.96 13.40 21.97
CA PRO A 176 3.64 13.49 21.34
C PRO A 176 3.75 13.74 19.84
N ALA A 177 2.75 13.30 19.07
CA ALA A 177 2.69 13.52 17.61
C ALA A 177 2.66 15.01 17.25
N ILE A 178 1.90 15.83 17.99
CA ILE A 178 1.86 17.28 17.86
C ILE A 178 1.94 17.88 19.27
N VAL A 179 2.79 18.89 19.43
CA VAL A 179 2.99 19.58 20.70
C VAL A 179 2.22 20.90 20.77
N SER A 180 2.18 21.51 21.99
CA SER A 180 1.37 22.71 22.28
C SER A 180 1.83 23.96 21.52
N ASP A 181 3.14 24.10 21.31
CA ASP A 181 3.71 25.28 20.67
C ASP A 181 4.97 24.95 19.85
N VAL A 182 5.36 25.90 18.99
CA VAL A 182 6.45 25.76 18.03
C VAL A 182 7.82 25.62 18.71
N ASP A 183 8.06 26.34 19.80
CA ASP A 183 9.37 26.32 20.47
C ASP A 183 9.60 24.98 21.18
N LEU A 184 8.54 24.41 21.77
CA LEU A 184 8.59 23.06 22.33
C LEU A 184 8.88 22.04 21.22
N GLY A 185 8.22 22.17 20.06
CA GLY A 185 8.46 21.33 18.90
C GLY A 185 9.92 21.35 18.44
N ARG A 186 10.50 22.55 18.33
CA ARG A 186 11.91 22.73 17.96
C ARG A 186 12.87 22.13 18.97
N ARG A 187 12.60 22.30 20.27
CA ARG A 187 13.45 21.73 21.36
C ARG A 187 13.38 20.20 21.35
N LEU A 188 12.20 19.63 21.28
CA LEU A 188 12.04 18.16 21.25
C LEU A 188 12.73 17.53 20.04
N ARG A 189 12.64 18.13 18.86
CA ARG A 189 13.34 17.59 17.68
C ARG A 189 14.88 17.64 17.79
N ARG A 190 15.42 18.46 18.69
CA ARG A 190 16.87 18.52 19.00
C ARG A 190 17.27 17.60 20.15
N GLU A 191 16.29 17.10 20.92
CA GLU A 191 16.58 16.15 21.99
C GLU A 191 17.13 14.86 21.40
N ARG A 192 18.25 14.37 21.92
CA ARG A 192 19.01 13.28 21.32
C ARG A 192 18.16 12.04 21.04
N SER A 193 17.36 11.59 22.01
CA SER A 193 16.49 10.42 21.86
C SER A 193 15.44 10.56 20.76
N VAL A 194 14.98 11.79 20.51
CA VAL A 194 14.02 12.12 19.44
C VAL A 194 14.77 12.26 18.11
N ALA A 195 15.85 13.03 18.08
CA ALA A 195 16.64 13.29 16.88
C ALA A 195 17.22 12.01 16.27
N ASP A 196 17.76 11.12 17.09
CA ASP A 196 18.33 9.83 16.64
C ASP A 196 17.27 8.97 15.96
N THR A 197 16.06 8.85 16.54
CA THR A 197 14.96 8.08 15.95
C THR A 197 14.44 8.72 14.67
N LEU A 198 14.22 10.05 14.64
CA LEU A 198 13.76 10.78 13.46
C LEU A 198 14.77 10.75 12.31
N SER A 199 16.06 10.63 12.60
CA SER A 199 17.13 10.50 11.60
C SER A 199 17.24 9.08 11.06
N ALA A 200 17.11 8.06 11.93
CA ALA A 200 17.27 6.66 11.56
C ALA A 200 16.07 6.13 10.76
N ALA A 201 14.83 6.54 11.10
CA ALA A 201 13.63 6.05 10.47
C ALA A 201 13.62 6.23 8.92
N PRO A 202 13.87 7.41 8.35
CA PRO A 202 13.89 7.58 6.89
C PRO A 202 15.12 6.97 6.20
N SER A 203 16.17 6.68 6.97
CA SER A 203 17.40 6.03 6.49
C SER A 203 17.29 4.49 6.50
N SER A 204 16.18 3.95 6.98
CA SER A 204 15.91 2.50 6.99
C SER A 204 15.80 1.92 5.59
N ASP A 205 15.91 0.59 5.48
CA ASP A 205 15.74 -0.13 4.21
C ASP A 205 14.37 0.11 3.59
N MET A 206 13.36 0.39 4.43
CA MET A 206 12.00 0.68 4.00
C MET A 206 11.23 1.54 5.01
N LEU A 207 10.26 2.29 4.49
CA LEU A 207 9.18 2.90 5.25
C LEU A 207 7.88 2.16 4.98
N ILE A 208 7.01 2.01 5.98
CA ILE A 208 5.68 1.46 5.81
C ILE A 208 4.65 2.27 6.58
N PHE A 209 3.59 2.68 5.89
CA PHE A 209 2.55 3.54 6.47
C PHE A 209 1.18 3.29 5.86
N SER A 210 0.16 3.87 6.45
CA SER A 210 -1.20 3.92 5.90
C SER A 210 -1.70 5.35 5.94
N PRO A 211 -2.12 5.93 4.80
CA PRO A 211 -2.67 7.28 4.80
C PRO A 211 -3.97 7.33 5.61
N GLY A 212 -4.15 8.40 6.38
CA GLY A 212 -5.28 8.60 7.28
C GLY A 212 -6.44 9.32 6.61
N VAL A 213 -7.67 8.94 6.98
CA VAL A 213 -8.91 9.62 6.56
C VAL A 213 -9.23 10.70 7.58
N LEU A 214 -9.62 11.88 7.11
CA LEU A 214 -10.06 13.00 7.97
C LEU A 214 -11.57 12.92 8.20
N GLU A 215 -11.97 12.12 9.20
CA GLU A 215 -13.36 11.94 9.60
C GLU A 215 -13.52 11.94 11.13
N VAL A 216 -14.72 12.18 11.62
CA VAL A 216 -15.04 12.18 13.07
C VAL A 216 -14.71 10.83 13.71
N GLY A 217 -14.84 9.73 12.96
CA GLY A 217 -14.45 8.38 13.37
C GLY A 217 -12.96 8.07 13.37
N SER A 218 -12.10 9.01 12.98
CA SER A 218 -10.65 8.80 12.91
C SER A 218 -10.03 8.58 14.30
N VAL A 219 -8.88 7.91 14.33
CA VAL A 219 -8.13 7.67 15.58
C VAL A 219 -7.74 9.00 16.25
N LEU A 220 -7.45 10.04 15.48
CA LEU A 220 -7.09 11.37 16.00
C LEU A 220 -8.22 12.02 16.76
N VAL A 221 -9.46 11.90 16.27
CA VAL A 221 -10.65 12.45 16.95
C VAL A 221 -11.04 11.58 18.15
N ARG A 222 -11.11 10.26 17.99
CA ARG A 222 -11.48 9.34 19.08
C ARG A 222 -10.52 9.37 20.26
N SER A 223 -9.24 9.59 20.02
CA SER A 223 -8.23 9.76 21.09
C SER A 223 -8.30 11.12 21.79
N GLY A 224 -9.18 12.03 21.33
CA GLY A 224 -9.27 13.40 21.84
C GLY A 224 -8.08 14.28 21.46
N PHE A 225 -7.25 13.81 20.56
CA PHE A 225 -6.11 14.56 20.04
C PHE A 225 -6.56 15.71 19.12
N LEU A 226 -7.57 15.46 18.32
CA LEU A 226 -8.24 16.43 17.48
C LEU A 226 -9.71 16.53 17.89
N THR A 227 -10.21 17.74 18.10
CA THR A 227 -11.64 17.96 18.31
C THR A 227 -12.37 17.96 16.96
N GLU A 228 -13.70 17.69 16.95
CA GLU A 228 -14.49 17.81 15.72
C GLU A 228 -14.40 19.22 15.10
N ARG A 229 -14.42 20.27 15.94
CA ARG A 229 -14.20 21.64 15.48
C ARG A 229 -12.81 21.86 14.88
N GLY A 230 -11.77 21.22 15.45
CA GLY A 230 -10.42 21.24 14.91
C GLY A 230 -10.34 20.53 13.56
N LEU A 231 -11.02 19.40 13.42
CA LEU A 231 -11.15 18.67 12.16
C LEU A 231 -11.80 19.53 11.08
N SER A 232 -12.97 20.15 11.37
CA SER A 232 -13.67 21.03 10.44
C SER A 232 -12.78 22.19 9.99
N ARG A 233 -12.04 22.81 10.91
CA ARG A 233 -11.12 23.90 10.59
C ARG A 233 -9.98 23.44 9.66
N LEU A 234 -9.43 22.25 9.85
CA LEU A 234 -8.41 21.69 8.96
C LEU A 234 -8.98 21.44 7.56
N GLN A 235 -10.21 20.92 7.46
CA GLN A 235 -10.90 20.72 6.19
C GLN A 235 -11.18 22.06 5.48
N GLU A 236 -11.60 23.09 6.21
CA GLU A 236 -11.74 24.46 5.69
C GLU A 236 -10.43 25.04 5.16
N MET A 237 -9.30 24.62 5.75
CA MET A 237 -7.96 24.98 5.27
C MET A 237 -7.50 24.14 4.08
N GLY A 238 -8.32 23.22 3.58
CA GLY A 238 -8.04 22.37 2.42
C GLY A 238 -7.41 21.01 2.77
N ALA A 239 -7.35 20.61 4.04
CA ALA A 239 -6.84 19.30 4.41
C ALA A 239 -7.77 18.17 3.92
N VAL A 240 -7.22 17.20 3.23
CA VAL A 240 -7.94 16.02 2.70
C VAL A 240 -7.42 14.70 3.25
N THR A 241 -6.25 14.70 3.86
CA THR A 241 -5.64 13.49 4.45
C THR A 241 -4.71 13.83 5.62
N ASP A 242 -4.46 12.81 6.44
CA ASP A 242 -3.40 12.78 7.46
C ASP A 242 -2.33 11.74 7.07
N ILE A 243 -1.08 12.18 6.92
CA ILE A 243 0.07 11.31 6.70
C ILE A 243 1.18 11.70 7.67
N PHE A 244 1.60 10.77 8.55
CA PHE A 244 2.57 11.02 9.61
C PHE A 244 2.20 12.19 10.53
N SER A 245 0.93 12.29 10.92
CA SER A 245 0.35 13.40 11.69
C SER A 245 0.45 14.78 11.03
N ARG A 246 0.61 14.81 9.70
CA ARG A 246 0.55 16.02 8.89
C ARG A 246 -0.74 16.06 8.11
N PHE A 247 -1.44 17.17 8.23
CA PHE A 247 -2.68 17.41 7.49
C PHE A 247 -2.34 18.03 6.15
N LEU A 248 -2.58 17.27 5.07
CA LEU A 248 -2.15 17.62 3.73
C LEU A 248 -3.32 17.99 2.84
N ASP A 249 -3.07 18.94 1.94
CA ASP A 249 -3.94 19.28 0.82
C ASP A 249 -3.84 18.23 -0.31
N CYS A 250 -4.56 18.46 -1.39
CA CYS A 250 -4.60 17.61 -2.57
C CYS A 250 -3.27 17.50 -3.34
N ASP A 251 -2.36 18.41 -3.11
CA ASP A 251 -1.03 18.40 -3.72
C ASP A 251 0.04 17.78 -2.78
N GLY A 252 -0.40 17.36 -1.59
CA GLY A 252 0.45 16.74 -0.59
C GLY A 252 1.32 17.76 0.18
N ASN A 253 0.86 19.02 0.28
CA ASN A 253 1.48 20.05 1.08
C ASN A 253 0.77 20.19 2.43
N PRO A 254 1.49 20.44 3.52
CA PRO A 254 0.87 20.76 4.81
C PRO A 254 -0.01 22.02 4.72
N VAL A 255 -1.25 21.92 5.21
CA VAL A 255 -2.20 23.05 5.19
C VAL A 255 -1.91 24.12 6.22
N SER A 256 -1.00 23.87 7.16
CA SER A 256 -0.62 24.82 8.21
C SER A 256 0.85 24.70 8.55
N HIS A 257 1.60 25.79 8.30
CA HIS A 257 3.01 25.88 8.70
C HIS A 257 3.20 25.80 10.23
N GLU A 258 2.29 26.40 10.99
CA GLU A 258 2.34 26.32 12.46
C GLU A 258 2.21 24.88 12.95
N LEU A 259 1.23 24.13 12.42
CA LEU A 259 1.06 22.71 12.77
C LEU A 259 2.28 21.86 12.34
N GLU A 260 2.87 22.13 11.17
CA GLU A 260 4.10 21.48 10.71
C GLU A 260 5.24 21.68 11.71
N GLU A 261 5.45 22.90 12.17
CA GLU A 261 6.46 23.24 13.19
C GLU A 261 6.21 22.58 14.56
N ARG A 262 4.95 22.26 14.86
CA ARG A 262 4.53 21.58 16.10
C ARG A 262 4.53 20.07 15.98
N THR A 263 4.63 19.51 14.77
CA THR A 263 4.56 18.07 14.51
C THR A 263 5.93 17.41 14.73
N ILE A 264 5.96 16.35 15.54
CA ILE A 264 7.17 15.56 15.79
C ILE A 264 7.10 14.30 14.93
N ALA A 265 7.68 14.38 13.74
CA ALA A 265 7.65 13.30 12.74
C ALA A 265 8.82 13.42 11.76
N ILE A 266 9.11 12.36 11.02
CA ILE A 266 10.05 12.40 9.89
C ILE A 266 9.56 13.43 8.85
N SER A 267 10.43 14.09 8.13
CA SER A 267 10.02 15.08 7.12
C SER A 267 9.43 14.42 5.88
N LEU A 268 8.47 15.07 5.22
CA LEU A 268 7.91 14.57 3.95
C LEU A 268 8.99 14.45 2.87
N ASP A 269 9.99 15.33 2.88
CA ASP A 269 11.11 15.26 1.94
C ASP A 269 11.99 14.03 2.16
N SER A 270 12.17 13.61 3.42
CA SER A 270 12.88 12.37 3.70
C SER A 270 12.08 11.13 3.27
N VAL A 271 10.74 11.17 3.40
CA VAL A 271 9.85 10.12 2.89
C VAL A 271 9.94 10.01 1.36
N ARG A 272 9.90 11.14 0.64
CA ARG A 272 10.05 11.17 -0.83
C ARG A 272 11.39 10.62 -1.31
N LYS A 273 12.43 10.76 -0.50
CA LYS A 273 13.79 10.26 -0.79
C LYS A 273 14.05 8.84 -0.33
N ALA A 274 13.13 8.25 0.42
CA ALA A 274 13.28 6.88 0.90
C ALA A 274 13.40 5.89 -0.26
N LYS A 275 14.34 4.95 -0.16
CA LYS A 275 14.56 3.91 -1.17
C LYS A 275 13.28 3.12 -1.43
N MET A 276 12.55 2.82 -0.37
CA MET A 276 11.27 2.14 -0.41
C MET A 276 10.31 2.78 0.60
N SER A 277 9.16 3.20 0.12
CA SER A 277 8.08 3.73 0.94
C SER A 277 6.78 3.06 0.52
N ILE A 278 6.24 2.23 1.41
CA ILE A 278 5.10 1.34 1.15
C ILE A 278 3.85 1.94 1.77
N ALA A 279 2.87 2.28 0.95
CA ALA A 279 1.52 2.60 1.41
C ALA A 279 0.66 1.33 1.47
N VAL A 280 0.09 1.04 2.64
CA VAL A 280 -0.80 -0.11 2.88
C VAL A 280 -2.18 0.42 3.22
N ALA A 281 -3.19 0.08 2.43
CA ALA A 281 -4.54 0.61 2.65
C ALA A 281 -5.62 -0.32 2.09
N ALA A 282 -6.82 -0.29 2.68
CA ALA A 282 -7.99 -1.05 2.21
C ALA A 282 -9.26 -0.19 2.31
N GLY A 283 -10.16 -0.39 1.33
CA GLY A 283 -11.47 0.24 1.26
C GLY A 283 -11.49 1.60 0.57
N ALA A 284 -12.55 1.86 -0.20
CA ALA A 284 -12.71 3.06 -1.04
C ALA A 284 -12.65 4.38 -0.26
N VAL A 285 -12.98 4.39 1.02
CA VAL A 285 -12.87 5.58 1.89
C VAL A 285 -11.45 6.15 1.94
N LYS A 286 -10.44 5.36 1.62
CA LYS A 286 -9.03 5.77 1.53
C LYS A 286 -8.59 6.24 0.14
N ALA A 287 -9.51 6.40 -0.82
CA ALA A 287 -9.16 6.78 -2.19
C ALA A 287 -8.42 8.13 -2.25
N VAL A 288 -9.00 9.19 -1.69
CA VAL A 288 -8.36 10.51 -1.64
C VAL A 288 -7.05 10.49 -0.85
N PRO A 289 -6.99 9.96 0.39
CA PRO A 289 -5.74 9.80 1.13
C PRO A 289 -4.63 9.09 0.35
N LEU A 290 -4.94 7.98 -0.29
CA LEU A 290 -3.96 7.22 -1.06
C LEU A 290 -3.56 7.95 -2.34
N TYR A 291 -4.51 8.54 -3.06
CA TYR A 291 -4.23 9.36 -4.24
C TYR A 291 -3.21 10.45 -3.92
N VAL A 292 -3.41 11.22 -2.83
CA VAL A 292 -2.46 12.24 -2.38
C VAL A 292 -1.09 11.63 -2.09
N ALA A 293 -1.03 10.51 -1.35
CA ALA A 293 0.23 9.84 -1.03
C ALA A 293 1.02 9.43 -2.29
N LEU A 294 0.32 8.91 -3.31
CA LEU A 294 0.92 8.47 -4.57
C LEU A 294 1.31 9.65 -5.47
N LYS A 295 0.41 10.62 -5.66
CA LYS A 295 0.63 11.82 -6.48
C LYS A 295 1.82 12.63 -5.95
N SER A 296 1.90 12.83 -4.63
CA SER A 296 2.97 13.60 -3.98
C SER A 296 4.25 12.80 -3.74
N LYS A 297 4.35 11.58 -4.28
CA LYS A 297 5.54 10.70 -4.18
C LYS A 297 5.93 10.34 -2.75
N LEU A 298 4.98 10.29 -1.83
CA LEU A 298 5.21 9.82 -0.47
C LEU A 298 5.25 8.28 -0.39
N ALA A 299 4.70 7.58 -1.39
CA ALA A 299 4.87 6.15 -1.56
C ALA A 299 5.36 5.82 -2.95
N ASN A 300 6.25 4.83 -3.06
CA ASN A 300 6.69 4.24 -4.32
C ASN A 300 6.27 2.77 -4.47
N VAL A 301 5.63 2.19 -3.45
CA VAL A 301 4.96 0.90 -3.49
C VAL A 301 3.58 1.04 -2.87
N ALA A 302 2.56 0.41 -3.48
CA ALA A 302 1.20 0.38 -2.97
C ALA A 302 0.72 -1.06 -2.79
N ILE A 303 0.17 -1.39 -1.60
CA ILE A 303 -0.43 -2.71 -1.31
C ILE A 303 -1.85 -2.45 -0.84
N ILE A 304 -2.83 -2.77 -1.69
CA ILE A 304 -4.20 -2.31 -1.54
C ILE A 304 -5.22 -3.36 -2.03
N ASP A 305 -6.49 -3.15 -1.73
CA ASP A 305 -7.58 -3.96 -2.28
C ASP A 305 -8.12 -3.40 -3.60
N GLU A 306 -8.82 -4.24 -4.34
CA GLU A 306 -9.42 -3.94 -5.66
C GLU A 306 -10.30 -2.69 -5.63
N VAL A 307 -11.17 -2.59 -4.62
CA VAL A 307 -12.11 -1.47 -4.49
C VAL A 307 -11.38 -0.13 -4.36
N LEU A 308 -10.30 -0.12 -3.58
CA LEU A 308 -9.47 1.07 -3.41
C LEU A 308 -8.66 1.37 -4.69
N ALA A 309 -8.14 0.33 -5.36
CA ALA A 309 -7.38 0.51 -6.59
C ALA A 309 -8.23 1.13 -7.71
N GLU A 310 -9.47 0.65 -7.89
CA GLU A 310 -10.44 1.23 -8.83
C GLU A 310 -10.72 2.68 -8.49
N ALA A 311 -11.09 2.98 -7.23
CA ALA A 311 -11.42 4.32 -6.77
C ALA A 311 -10.25 5.31 -6.91
N VAL A 312 -9.00 4.88 -6.68
CA VAL A 312 -7.81 5.75 -6.84
C VAL A 312 -7.50 6.03 -8.31
N LEU A 313 -7.71 5.05 -9.21
CA LEU A 313 -7.49 5.22 -10.64
C LEU A 313 -8.57 6.10 -11.30
N GLU A 314 -9.78 6.13 -10.76
CA GLU A 314 -10.87 7.01 -11.19
C GLU A 314 -10.70 8.45 -10.65
N GLN A 315 -9.85 8.64 -9.60
CA GLN A 315 -9.63 9.93 -9.00
C GLN A 315 -8.84 10.85 -9.95
N THR A 316 -9.50 11.83 -10.53
CA THR A 316 -8.87 12.84 -11.41
C THR A 316 -8.46 14.09 -10.62
N GLU A 317 -9.24 14.44 -9.60
CA GLU A 317 -9.04 15.58 -8.70
C GLU A 317 -9.49 15.18 -7.29
N CYS A 318 -8.93 15.83 -6.26
CA CYS A 318 -9.41 15.67 -4.89
C CYS A 318 -10.70 16.48 -4.66
N GLN A 319 -11.82 15.97 -5.06
CA GLN A 319 -13.13 16.55 -4.68
C GLN A 319 -13.74 15.82 -3.51
#